data_b6e6ab914d4bc9345fbea9d54529964f
#
_entry.id   b6e6ab914d4bc9345fbea9d54529964f
#
_cell.length_a   1.000
_cell.length_b   1.000
_cell.length_c   1.000
_cell.angle_alpha   90.00
_cell.angle_beta   90.00
_cell.angle_gamma   90.00
#
_symmetry.space_group_name_H-M   'P 1'
#
loop_
_entity.id
_entity.type
_entity.pdbx_description
1 polymer ?
#
loop_
_entity_poly.entity_id
_entity_poly.type
_entity_poly.pdbx_seq_one_letter_code
_entity_poly.pdbx_strand_id
1 'polypeptide(L)'
;MIIDKVKKINKAEKKTTRNEKAADMMIGKWVKCDACKEIIYKEELHANLSVCPNCGKHFRLSARRRIKQIADEGTFKEIGKDILTTDPLEFKGYMKKVEGVREKTKIDEAVKWGICEIEGEKAVLGVMDGNFLMGSMGEAVG
;
A
#
# COMPACT_ATOMS: atom_id res chain seq x y z
N MET A 1 -39.95 -23.39 28.23
CA MET A 1 -40.04 -21.90 28.18
C MET A 1 -38.72 -21.16 28.41
N ILE A 2 -37.93 -21.44 29.44
CA ILE A 2 -36.63 -20.74 29.67
C ILE A 2 -35.56 -21.18 28.66
N ILE A 3 -35.48 -22.46 28.34
CA ILE A 3 -34.49 -23.03 27.41
C ILE A 3 -34.70 -22.52 25.97
N ASP A 4 -35.92 -22.26 25.55
CA ASP A 4 -36.20 -21.73 24.20
C ASP A 4 -35.84 -20.25 24.06
N LYS A 5 -35.92 -19.47 25.16
CA LYS A 5 -35.45 -18.08 25.18
C LYS A 5 -33.91 -18.00 25.08
N VAL A 6 -33.17 -18.86 25.79
CA VAL A 6 -31.69 -18.91 25.75
C VAL A 6 -31.21 -19.34 24.36
N LYS A 7 -31.86 -20.33 23.71
CA LYS A 7 -31.54 -20.72 22.33
C LYS A 7 -31.76 -19.60 21.31
N LYS A 8 -32.84 -18.77 21.48
CA LYS A 8 -33.07 -17.60 20.61
C LYS A 8 -32.04 -16.50 20.79
N ILE A 9 -31.60 -16.23 22.02
CA ILE A 9 -30.58 -15.23 22.33
C ILE A 9 -29.23 -15.65 21.72
N ASN A 10 -28.80 -16.90 21.93
CA ASN A 10 -27.56 -17.42 21.36
C ASN A 10 -27.56 -17.49 19.83
N LYS A 11 -28.74 -17.64 19.18
CA LYS A 11 -28.85 -17.62 17.73
C LYS A 11 -28.84 -16.20 17.17
N ALA A 12 -29.34 -15.21 17.91
CA ALA A 12 -29.27 -13.80 17.57
C ALA A 12 -27.82 -13.28 17.71
N GLU A 13 -27.12 -13.57 18.79
CA GLU A 13 -25.70 -13.21 18.99
C GLU A 13 -24.79 -13.84 17.95
N LYS A 14 -25.00 -15.13 17.59
CA LYS A 14 -24.25 -15.77 16.49
C LYS A 14 -24.51 -15.14 15.12
N LYS A 15 -25.71 -14.60 14.86
CA LYS A 15 -26.01 -13.87 13.61
C LYS A 15 -25.34 -12.50 13.59
N THR A 16 -25.33 -11.78 14.72
CA THR A 16 -24.72 -10.45 14.84
C THR A 16 -23.19 -10.52 14.64
N THR A 17 -22.52 -11.44 15.33
CA THR A 17 -21.05 -11.64 15.18
C THR A 17 -20.65 -12.14 13.79
N ARG A 18 -21.52 -12.86 13.08
CA ARG A 18 -21.26 -13.31 11.71
C ARG A 18 -21.40 -12.18 10.70
N ASN A 19 -22.37 -11.28 10.90
CA ASN A 19 -22.55 -10.08 10.08
C ASN A 19 -21.44 -9.04 10.34
N GLU A 20 -21.02 -8.86 11.59
CA GLU A 20 -19.90 -7.97 11.95
C GLU A 20 -18.59 -8.46 11.35
N LYS A 21 -18.27 -9.76 11.43
CA LYS A 21 -17.11 -10.34 10.77
C LYS A 21 -17.16 -10.28 9.25
N ALA A 22 -18.33 -10.43 8.64
CA ALA A 22 -18.50 -10.27 7.20
C ALA A 22 -18.38 -8.79 6.78
N ALA A 23 -18.92 -7.86 7.55
CA ALA A 23 -18.77 -6.43 7.34
C ALA A 23 -17.29 -6.00 7.51
N ASP A 24 -16.61 -6.51 8.53
CA ASP A 24 -15.18 -6.25 8.79
C ASP A 24 -14.28 -6.82 7.68
N MET A 25 -14.62 -7.98 7.12
CA MET A 25 -13.93 -8.55 5.94
C MET A 25 -14.16 -7.74 4.66
N MET A 26 -15.21 -6.93 4.58
CA MET A 26 -15.48 -6.04 3.44
C MET A 26 -14.94 -4.63 3.64
N ILE A 27 -14.69 -4.22 4.89
CA ILE A 27 -14.05 -2.95 5.23
C ILE A 27 -12.63 -2.96 4.66
N GLY A 28 -12.33 -2.00 3.79
CA GLY A 28 -11.01 -1.88 3.16
C GLY A 28 -10.86 -2.53 1.77
N LYS A 29 -11.84 -3.28 1.28
CA LYS A 29 -11.83 -3.81 -0.10
C LYS A 29 -12.31 -2.80 -1.14
N TRP A 30 -12.95 -1.73 -0.72
CA TRP A 30 -13.50 -0.69 -1.59
C TRP A 30 -12.73 0.61 -1.46
N VAL A 31 -12.67 1.37 -2.52
CA VAL A 31 -12.09 2.71 -2.56
C VAL A 31 -13.02 3.65 -3.33
N LYS A 32 -13.20 4.86 -2.82
CA LYS A 32 -13.96 5.90 -3.50
C LYS A 32 -13.03 6.71 -4.39
N CYS A 33 -13.38 6.85 -5.65
CA CYS A 33 -12.68 7.75 -6.56
C CYS A 33 -12.96 9.20 -6.16
N ASP A 34 -11.92 9.99 -5.95
CA ASP A 34 -12.06 11.40 -5.57
C ASP A 34 -12.47 12.30 -6.76
N ALA A 35 -12.31 11.84 -8.01
CA ALA A 35 -12.77 12.55 -9.20
C ALA A 35 -14.26 12.28 -9.50
N CYS A 36 -14.63 11.04 -9.84
CA CYS A 36 -16.01 10.71 -10.21
C CYS A 36 -16.90 10.29 -9.03
N LYS A 37 -16.35 10.15 -7.82
CA LYS A 37 -17.04 9.76 -6.58
C LYS A 37 -17.56 8.33 -6.55
N GLU A 38 -17.38 7.55 -7.60
CA GLU A 38 -17.77 6.15 -7.68
C GLU A 38 -16.95 5.28 -6.71
N ILE A 39 -17.61 4.21 -6.23
CA ILE A 39 -17.02 3.22 -5.34
C ILE A 39 -16.50 2.07 -6.20
N ILE A 40 -15.20 1.78 -6.08
CA ILE A 40 -14.49 0.81 -6.92
C ILE A 40 -13.96 -0.31 -6.03
N TYR A 41 -14.05 -1.55 -6.48
CA TYR A 41 -13.41 -2.67 -5.80
C TYR A 41 -11.90 -2.61 -6.00
N LYS A 42 -11.13 -2.73 -4.93
CA LYS A 42 -9.67 -2.53 -4.98
C LYS A 42 -8.95 -3.50 -5.91
N GLU A 43 -9.43 -4.74 -6.01
CA GLU A 43 -8.84 -5.73 -6.90
C GLU A 43 -9.05 -5.35 -8.37
N GLU A 44 -10.24 -4.84 -8.72
CA GLU A 44 -10.53 -4.32 -10.05
C GLU A 44 -9.66 -3.09 -10.38
N LEU A 45 -9.54 -2.15 -9.43
CA LEU A 45 -8.64 -1.00 -9.58
C LEU A 45 -7.18 -1.45 -9.78
N HIS A 46 -6.74 -2.51 -9.07
CA HIS A 46 -5.39 -3.02 -9.23
C HIS A 46 -5.19 -3.74 -10.56
N ALA A 47 -6.17 -4.52 -11.01
CA ALA A 47 -6.13 -5.16 -12.33
C ALA A 47 -6.09 -4.12 -13.46
N ASN A 48 -6.77 -2.98 -13.26
CA ASN A 48 -6.74 -1.83 -14.19
C ASN A 48 -5.55 -0.87 -13.90
N LEU A 49 -4.39 -1.38 -13.49
CA LEU A 49 -3.14 -0.63 -13.27
C LEU A 49 -3.28 0.59 -12.34
N SER A 50 -4.25 0.54 -11.41
CA SER A 50 -4.61 1.65 -10.52
C SER A 50 -5.18 2.88 -11.24
N VAL A 51 -5.85 2.66 -12.37
CA VAL A 51 -6.63 3.65 -13.10
C VAL A 51 -8.11 3.42 -12.84
N CYS A 52 -8.86 4.47 -12.56
CA CYS A 52 -10.31 4.38 -12.35
C CYS A 52 -11.00 3.88 -13.63
N PRO A 53 -11.75 2.77 -13.58
CA PRO A 53 -12.43 2.25 -14.78
C PRO A 53 -13.52 3.19 -15.29
N ASN A 54 -14.10 4.03 -14.44
CA ASN A 54 -15.20 4.92 -14.81
C ASN A 54 -14.76 6.25 -15.43
N CYS A 55 -13.67 6.87 -14.91
CA CYS A 55 -13.29 8.21 -15.32
C CYS A 55 -11.83 8.34 -15.79
N GLY A 56 -11.07 7.26 -15.80
CA GLY A 56 -9.66 7.28 -16.22
C GLY A 56 -8.70 7.95 -15.24
N LYS A 57 -9.15 8.36 -14.04
CA LYS A 57 -8.25 8.95 -13.05
C LYS A 57 -7.21 7.96 -12.56
N HIS A 58 -5.95 8.36 -12.57
CA HIS A 58 -4.85 7.61 -12.00
C HIS A 58 -4.81 7.75 -10.47
N PHE A 59 -4.77 6.62 -9.76
CA PHE A 59 -4.51 6.57 -8.35
C PHE A 59 -3.02 6.52 -8.05
N ARG A 60 -2.64 6.94 -6.83
CA ARG A 60 -1.24 6.85 -6.39
C ARG A 60 -0.80 5.39 -6.29
N LEU A 61 0.35 5.08 -6.87
CA LEU A 61 1.01 3.79 -6.79
C LEU A 61 2.14 3.82 -5.77
N SER A 62 2.29 2.74 -4.99
CA SER A 62 3.51 2.51 -4.23
C SER A 62 4.62 1.98 -5.14
N ALA A 63 5.88 2.19 -4.75
CA ALA A 63 7.04 1.67 -5.47
C ALA A 63 6.94 0.15 -5.67
N ARG A 64 6.54 -0.59 -4.64
CA ARG A 64 6.37 -2.05 -4.71
C ARG A 64 5.36 -2.50 -5.79
N ARG A 65 4.28 -1.74 -5.99
CA ARG A 65 3.31 -2.03 -7.07
C ARG A 65 3.84 -1.65 -8.43
N ARG A 66 4.53 -0.53 -8.53
CA ARG A 66 5.13 -0.10 -9.81
C ARG A 66 6.19 -1.11 -10.27
N ILE A 67 7.02 -1.61 -9.37
CA ILE A 67 7.99 -2.67 -9.65
C ILE A 67 7.29 -3.91 -10.23
N LYS A 68 6.20 -4.37 -9.59
CA LYS A 68 5.42 -5.52 -10.06
C LYS A 68 4.75 -5.32 -11.43
N GLN A 69 4.56 -4.08 -11.86
CA GLN A 69 3.99 -3.78 -13.19
C GLN A 69 5.05 -3.74 -14.30
N ILE A 70 6.31 -3.53 -13.95
CA ILE A 70 7.40 -3.30 -14.91
C ILE A 70 8.33 -4.50 -14.99
N ALA A 71 8.76 -5.04 -13.84
CA ALA A 71 9.67 -6.17 -13.78
C ALA A 71 8.94 -7.49 -14.03
N ASP A 72 9.62 -8.42 -14.68
CA ASP A 72 9.14 -9.79 -14.85
C ASP A 72 8.96 -10.45 -13.49
N GLU A 73 7.96 -11.33 -13.39
CA GLU A 73 7.53 -11.89 -12.12
C GLU A 73 8.67 -12.63 -11.41
N GLY A 74 8.93 -12.25 -10.15
CA GLY A 74 9.93 -12.89 -9.29
C GLY A 74 11.38 -12.50 -9.58
N THR A 75 11.66 -11.67 -10.59
CA THR A 75 13.05 -11.33 -10.98
C THR A 75 13.63 -10.17 -10.17
N PHE A 76 12.82 -9.30 -9.60
CA PHE A 76 13.29 -8.13 -8.87
C PHE A 76 14.03 -8.50 -7.57
N LYS A 77 15.30 -8.13 -7.49
CA LYS A 77 16.17 -8.27 -6.32
C LYS A 77 16.55 -6.88 -5.82
N GLU A 78 15.95 -6.47 -4.69
CA GLU A 78 16.22 -5.17 -4.07
C GLU A 78 17.63 -5.10 -3.53
N ILE A 79 18.33 -3.98 -3.80
CA ILE A 79 19.71 -3.67 -3.38
C ILE A 79 19.67 -2.42 -2.50
N GLY A 80 20.69 -2.24 -1.62
CA GLY A 80 20.88 -1.02 -0.84
C GLY A 80 19.82 -0.76 0.21
N LYS A 81 19.22 -1.82 0.79
CA LYS A 81 18.25 -1.69 1.90
C LYS A 81 18.81 -1.07 3.17
N ASP A 82 20.12 -1.09 3.31
CA ASP A 82 20.90 -0.55 4.41
C ASP A 82 21.24 0.94 4.23
N ILE A 83 21.02 1.47 3.03
CA ILE A 83 21.22 2.90 2.75
C ILE A 83 19.97 3.66 3.21
N LEU A 84 20.08 4.32 4.35
CA LEU A 84 18.97 5.04 4.97
C LEU A 84 19.33 6.51 5.15
N THR A 85 18.31 7.36 5.02
CA THR A 85 18.42 8.80 5.32
C THR A 85 18.95 9.02 6.72
N THR A 86 19.99 9.86 6.81
CA THR A 86 20.56 10.42 8.02
C THR A 86 20.17 11.90 8.17
N ASP A 87 20.69 12.58 9.17
CA ASP A 87 20.49 14.03 9.37
C ASP A 87 21.85 14.70 9.62
N PRO A 88 22.69 14.84 8.56
CA PRO A 88 24.02 15.43 8.70
C PRO A 88 23.98 16.91 9.06
N LEU A 89 22.85 17.58 8.88
CA LEU A 89 22.65 19.00 9.20
C LEU A 89 22.03 19.19 10.60
N GLU A 90 21.73 18.13 11.31
CA GLU A 90 21.11 18.14 12.64
C GLU A 90 19.84 19.02 12.69
N PHE A 91 18.99 18.93 11.64
CA PHE A 91 17.82 19.77 11.52
C PHE A 91 16.75 19.36 12.55
N LYS A 92 16.38 20.28 13.40
CA LYS A 92 15.49 20.05 14.54
C LYS A 92 14.18 19.36 14.12
N GLY A 93 13.97 18.15 14.62
CA GLY A 93 12.77 17.34 14.42
C GLY A 93 12.70 16.58 13.09
N TYR A 94 13.73 16.64 12.25
CA TYR A 94 13.76 15.94 10.97
C TYR A 94 13.71 14.41 11.16
N MET A 95 14.61 13.84 11.97
CA MET A 95 14.62 12.39 12.24
C MET A 95 13.33 11.90 12.86
N LYS A 96 12.72 12.66 13.79
CA LYS A 96 11.41 12.32 14.34
C LYS A 96 10.32 12.24 13.27
N LYS A 97 10.36 13.12 12.26
CA LYS A 97 9.45 13.10 11.10
C LYS A 97 9.71 11.87 10.23
N VAL A 98 10.98 11.56 9.94
CA VAL A 98 11.39 10.39 9.15
C VAL A 98 10.90 9.10 9.82
N GLU A 99 11.18 8.93 11.12
CA GLU A 99 10.76 7.76 11.90
C GLU A 99 9.23 7.61 11.92
N GLY A 100 8.50 8.68 12.15
CA GLY A 100 7.03 8.67 12.11
C GLY A 100 6.48 8.27 10.73
N VAL A 101 7.16 8.62 9.64
CA VAL A 101 6.79 8.16 8.30
C VAL A 101 7.12 6.68 8.11
N ARG A 102 8.29 6.21 8.55
CA ARG A 102 8.68 4.78 8.52
C ARG A 102 7.67 3.91 9.28
N GLU A 103 7.31 4.31 10.49
CA GLU A 103 6.32 3.59 11.31
C GLU A 103 4.95 3.51 10.64
N LYS A 104 4.48 4.62 10.07
CA LYS A 104 3.15 4.72 9.44
C LYS A 104 3.07 3.99 8.10
N THR A 105 4.09 4.09 7.28
CA THR A 105 4.06 3.60 5.89
C THR A 105 4.69 2.22 5.73
N LYS A 106 5.53 1.81 6.69
CA LYS A 106 6.39 0.61 6.61
C LYS A 106 7.32 0.64 5.39
N ILE A 107 7.78 1.86 5.06
CA ILE A 107 8.73 2.15 3.99
C ILE A 107 9.96 2.74 4.65
N ASP A 108 11.12 2.21 4.37
CA ASP A 108 12.38 2.61 5.00
C ASP A 108 12.98 3.84 4.32
N GLU A 109 12.80 3.97 2.98
CA GLU A 109 13.32 5.10 2.20
C GLU A 109 12.39 5.41 1.00
N ALA A 110 12.52 6.62 0.44
CA ALA A 110 11.71 7.10 -0.67
C ALA A 110 11.95 6.37 -1.98
N VAL A 111 13.09 5.72 -2.16
CA VAL A 111 13.42 4.94 -3.36
C VAL A 111 13.52 3.46 -3.02
N LYS A 112 13.00 2.62 -3.93
CA LYS A 112 13.31 1.18 -4.00
C LYS A 112 14.00 0.91 -5.30
N TRP A 113 15.20 0.31 -5.25
CA TRP A 113 15.96 0.01 -6.43
C TRP A 113 16.57 -1.39 -6.37
N GLY A 114 16.89 -1.94 -7.53
CA GLY A 114 17.41 -3.30 -7.62
C GLY A 114 17.61 -3.76 -9.04
N ILE A 115 18.09 -5.00 -9.16
CA ILE A 115 18.25 -5.69 -10.44
C ILE A 115 16.98 -6.48 -10.72
N CYS A 116 16.52 -6.46 -11.96
CA CYS A 116 15.38 -7.23 -12.43
C CYS A 116 15.56 -7.64 -13.90
N GLU A 117 14.60 -8.37 -14.42
CA GLU A 117 14.41 -8.57 -15.85
C GLU A 117 13.17 -7.82 -16.30
N ILE A 118 13.19 -7.28 -17.51
CA ILE A 118 12.07 -6.62 -18.19
C ILE A 118 12.00 -7.23 -19.59
N GLU A 119 10.94 -7.96 -19.87
CA GLU A 119 10.79 -8.74 -21.12
C GLU A 119 11.98 -9.67 -21.40
N GLY A 120 12.53 -10.28 -20.32
CA GLY A 120 13.68 -11.18 -20.36
C GLY A 120 15.05 -10.50 -20.37
N GLU A 121 15.11 -9.18 -20.51
CA GLU A 121 16.36 -8.42 -20.53
C GLU A 121 16.73 -7.90 -19.15
N LYS A 122 18.01 -8.03 -18.76
CA LYS A 122 18.53 -7.56 -17.48
C LYS A 122 18.53 -6.04 -17.39
N ALA A 123 17.94 -5.51 -16.34
CA ALA A 123 17.85 -4.08 -16.08
C ALA A 123 18.09 -3.74 -14.61
N VAL A 124 18.51 -2.49 -14.35
CA VAL A 124 18.45 -1.88 -13.02
C VAL A 124 17.23 -0.99 -12.98
N LEU A 125 16.35 -1.22 -12.00
CA LEU A 125 15.11 -0.48 -11.84
C LEU A 125 15.11 0.26 -10.51
N GLY A 126 14.95 1.59 -10.55
CA GLY A 126 14.73 2.44 -9.39
C GLY A 126 13.34 3.06 -9.43
N VAL A 127 12.58 2.97 -8.35
CA VAL A 127 11.21 3.49 -8.27
C VAL A 127 11.01 4.30 -6.99
N MET A 128 10.63 5.56 -7.17
CA MET A 128 10.30 6.46 -6.07
C MET A 128 8.93 6.13 -5.48
N ASP A 129 8.80 6.22 -4.16
CA ASP A 129 7.53 6.05 -3.44
C ASP A 129 7.06 7.37 -2.83
N GLY A 130 6.02 7.94 -3.40
CA GLY A 130 5.44 9.19 -2.92
C GLY A 130 4.77 9.09 -1.54
N ASN A 131 4.67 7.91 -0.94
CA ASN A 131 4.18 7.75 0.43
C ASN A 131 5.26 8.05 1.48
N PHE A 132 6.53 8.00 1.10
CA PHE A 132 7.64 8.40 1.95
C PHE A 132 8.03 9.84 1.61
N LEU A 133 7.77 10.79 2.52
CA LEU A 133 8.05 12.22 2.38
C LEU A 133 7.74 12.80 0.98
N MET A 134 6.65 12.36 0.38
CA MET A 134 6.22 12.70 -1.00
C MET A 134 7.22 12.32 -2.11
N GLY A 135 8.11 11.37 -1.85
CA GLY A 135 9.16 10.97 -2.79
C GLY A 135 10.28 12.01 -2.91
N SER A 136 10.56 12.75 -1.84
CA SER A 136 11.65 13.73 -1.84
C SER A 136 13.00 13.03 -1.97
N MET A 137 13.89 13.64 -2.75
CA MET A 137 15.28 13.18 -2.89
C MET A 137 16.12 13.81 -1.76
N GLY A 138 16.50 12.99 -0.81
CA GLY A 138 17.49 13.32 0.20
C GLY A 138 18.83 12.64 -0.09
N GLU A 139 19.75 12.67 0.88
CA GLU A 139 21.09 12.08 0.79
C GLU A 139 21.04 10.59 0.38
N ALA A 140 20.21 9.78 1.03
CA ALA A 140 20.14 8.35 0.75
C ALA A 140 19.54 8.02 -0.63
N VAL A 141 18.72 8.91 -1.21
CA VAL A 141 18.14 8.71 -2.53
C VAL A 141 19.10 9.11 -3.65
N GLY A 142 19.90 10.16 -3.43
CA GLY A 142 20.91 10.65 -4.39
C GLY A 142 22.15 9.79 -4.44
#